data_4ea5efe465bfe04a8fab9bb8048f5afe
#
_entry.id   4ea5efe465bfe04a8fab9bb8048f5afe
#
_cell.length_a   1.000
_cell.length_b   1.000
_cell.length_c   1.000
_cell.angle_alpha   90.00
_cell.angle_beta   90.00
_cell.angle_gamma   90.00
#
_symmetry.space_group_name_H-M   'P 1'
#
loop_
_entity.id
_entity.type
_entity.pdbx_description
1 polymer ?
#
loop_
_entity_poly.entity_id
_entity_poly.type
_entity_poly.pdbx_seq_one_letter_code
_entity_poly.pdbx_strand_id
1 'polypeptide(L)'
;TKVFTEVMYSNIKSQMRIAPQPLAPLAFYSKAAPYSVDNYYNQTYGPKFATSYKANTDGDGGYDLVGGEYVVNADGEGAFDIVRTLDANGETMEIKDWRRRIVERLGRFDDRDVHNYRVLVGLEGEFGDSGWNWDLTYHYGKNDSAAIAKGYFNLAKVAQQVGPTYTDDAGVLRCGVDKDTTIPSSCVPLNIFGVNSVTDEMIAYSSDNATVGGLNEQEVTSVNFNGPIAEYDGGTVYMAVGYESRTEYGETLQDSLIIQGLLTDRSGLNTSGAYSLEEVYAEIIVPIYERAELQFATRSSDYSSFGTNTTSEFGFEVFATDTFTLRGSYSEAYRAPSTPALY
;
A
#
# COMPACT_ATOMS: atom_id res chain seq x y z
N THR A 1 7.15 30.30 -35.70
CA THR A 1 7.49 29.72 -34.36
C THR A 1 6.63 30.37 -33.32
N LYS A 2 6.01 29.55 -32.46
CA LYS A 2 5.27 29.99 -31.26
C LYS A 2 5.94 29.46 -30.03
N VAL A 3 5.81 30.19 -28.90
CA VAL A 3 6.24 29.78 -27.58
C VAL A 3 4.99 29.59 -26.75
N PHE A 4 4.92 28.50 -25.98
CA PHE A 4 3.82 28.27 -25.06
C PHE A 4 4.36 27.78 -23.71
N THR A 5 3.61 28.03 -22.65
CA THR A 5 3.95 27.58 -21.32
C THR A 5 2.67 27.24 -20.55
N GLU A 6 2.76 26.22 -19.73
CA GLU A 6 1.72 25.79 -18.82
C GLU A 6 2.29 25.65 -17.43
N VAL A 7 1.59 26.20 -16.43
CA VAL A 7 1.93 26.02 -15.02
C VAL A 7 0.69 25.54 -14.28
N MET A 8 0.83 24.47 -13.55
CA MET A 8 -0.24 23.92 -12.73
C MET A 8 0.25 23.69 -11.31
N TYR A 9 -0.58 24.09 -10.36
CA TYR A 9 -0.46 23.72 -8.96
C TYR A 9 -1.80 23.24 -8.45
N SER A 10 -1.80 22.14 -7.73
CA SER A 10 -2.97 21.70 -6.97
C SER A 10 -2.56 21.17 -5.60
N ASN A 11 -3.40 21.46 -4.61
CA ASN A 11 -3.32 20.85 -3.28
C ASN A 11 -4.62 20.12 -3.00
N ILE A 12 -4.51 18.86 -2.64
CA ILE A 12 -5.64 17.98 -2.36
C ILE A 12 -5.50 17.48 -0.93
N LYS A 13 -6.44 17.88 -0.08
CA LYS A 13 -6.57 17.39 1.30
C LYS A 13 -7.74 16.43 1.38
N SER A 14 -7.50 15.27 1.91
CA SER A 14 -8.54 14.26 2.08
C SER A 14 -8.40 13.56 3.43
N GLN A 15 -9.53 13.17 3.99
CA GLN A 15 -9.60 12.33 5.17
C GLN A 15 -10.42 11.08 4.82
N MET A 16 -9.83 9.93 5.01
CA MET A 16 -10.50 8.65 4.84
C MET A 16 -10.77 8.05 6.22
N ARG A 17 -12.03 7.79 6.52
CA ARG A 17 -12.42 7.04 7.71
C ARG A 17 -12.49 5.56 7.39
N ILE A 18 -11.82 4.75 8.20
CA ILE A 18 -11.74 3.30 8.07
C ILE A 18 -12.44 2.66 9.28
N ALA A 19 -12.88 1.42 9.15
CA ALA A 19 -13.48 0.66 10.25
C ALA A 19 -12.53 0.63 11.48
N PRO A 20 -13.09 0.63 12.70
CA PRO A 20 -12.30 0.56 13.92
C PRO A 20 -11.30 -0.60 13.91
N GLN A 21 -10.12 -0.37 14.47
CA GLN A 21 -9.02 -1.33 14.44
C GLN A 21 -9.38 -2.63 15.15
N PRO A 22 -9.26 -3.78 14.51
CA PRO A 22 -9.28 -5.05 15.22
C PRO A 22 -7.91 -5.28 15.89
N LEU A 23 -7.90 -5.49 17.19
CA LEU A 23 -6.75 -6.01 17.90
C LEU A 23 -6.79 -7.53 17.86
N ALA A 24 -5.84 -8.13 17.17
CA ALA A 24 -5.63 -9.58 17.08
C ALA A 24 -4.13 -9.84 16.90
N PRO A 25 -3.30 -9.65 17.95
CA PRO A 25 -1.86 -9.56 17.79
C PRO A 25 -1.23 -10.79 17.14
N LEU A 26 -1.66 -11.98 17.53
CA LEU A 26 -1.11 -13.22 16.97
C LEU A 26 -1.68 -13.49 15.57
N ALA A 27 -3.01 -13.43 15.41
CA ALA A 27 -3.67 -13.86 14.18
C ALA A 27 -3.42 -12.94 12.99
N PHE A 28 -3.37 -11.61 13.20
CA PHE A 28 -3.25 -10.65 12.09
C PHE A 28 -1.86 -10.05 11.95
N TYR A 29 -1.08 -9.98 13.04
CA TYR A 29 0.17 -9.22 13.03
C TYR A 29 1.39 -10.08 13.32
N SER A 30 1.21 -11.38 13.55
CA SER A 30 2.29 -12.33 13.88
C SER A 30 3.16 -11.85 15.06
N LYS A 31 2.58 -11.07 15.98
CA LYS A 31 3.23 -10.57 17.19
C LYS A 31 2.61 -11.21 18.42
N ALA A 32 3.43 -11.91 19.19
CA ALA A 32 2.96 -12.50 20.44
C ALA A 32 2.65 -11.38 21.45
N ALA A 33 1.40 -11.28 21.86
CA ALA A 33 0.94 -10.46 22.96
C ALA A 33 -0.10 -11.27 23.74
N PRO A 34 0.31 -12.35 24.42
CA PRO A 34 -0.60 -13.18 25.18
C PRO A 34 -1.22 -12.39 26.33
N TYR A 35 -2.48 -12.63 26.59
CA TYR A 35 -3.15 -12.02 27.72
C TYR A 35 -2.78 -12.81 29.00
N SER A 36 -2.00 -12.17 29.86
CA SER A 36 -1.34 -12.84 31.01
C SER A 36 -2.33 -13.43 31.99
N VAL A 37 -1.96 -14.56 32.60
CA VAL A 37 -2.65 -15.16 33.76
C VAL A 37 -2.63 -14.23 34.97
N ASP A 38 -1.55 -13.45 35.12
CA ASP A 38 -1.36 -12.51 36.22
C ASP A 38 -1.96 -11.13 35.93
N ASN A 39 -2.77 -10.99 34.85
CA ASN A 39 -3.51 -9.77 34.58
C ASN A 39 -4.82 -9.77 35.38
N TYR A 40 -5.07 -8.70 36.13
CA TYR A 40 -6.27 -8.52 36.94
C TYR A 40 -7.58 -8.77 36.14
N TYR A 41 -7.68 -8.25 34.94
CA TYR A 41 -8.88 -8.42 34.13
C TYR A 41 -9.06 -9.85 33.62
N ASN A 42 -7.96 -10.56 33.33
CA ASN A 42 -8.04 -11.98 33.03
C ASN A 42 -8.46 -12.80 34.24
N GLN A 43 -7.90 -12.51 35.39
CA GLN A 43 -8.30 -13.17 36.64
C GLN A 43 -9.74 -12.89 37.04
N THR A 44 -10.26 -11.69 36.75
CA THR A 44 -11.61 -11.27 37.13
C THR A 44 -12.67 -11.71 36.14
N TYR A 45 -12.40 -11.51 34.83
CA TYR A 45 -13.40 -11.64 33.74
C TYR A 45 -13.02 -12.66 32.67
N GLY A 46 -11.78 -13.16 32.70
CA GLY A 46 -11.29 -14.14 31.72
C GLY A 46 -11.97 -15.50 31.88
N PRO A 47 -11.80 -16.35 30.88
CA PRO A 47 -12.37 -17.69 30.93
C PRO A 47 -11.80 -18.49 32.11
N LYS A 48 -12.69 -19.04 32.91
CA LYS A 48 -12.39 -19.95 33.98
C LYS A 48 -12.58 -21.38 33.51
N PHE A 49 -11.60 -22.22 33.82
CA PHE A 49 -11.68 -23.63 33.45
C PHE A 49 -11.71 -24.48 34.73
N ALA A 50 -12.75 -25.27 34.86
CA ALA A 50 -12.79 -26.28 35.92
C ALA A 50 -11.71 -27.34 35.67
N THR A 51 -11.01 -27.74 36.71
CA THR A 51 -9.97 -28.74 36.66
C THR A 51 -10.56 -30.12 36.33
N SER A 52 -10.24 -30.64 35.20
CA SER A 52 -10.08 -32.00 34.70
C SER A 52 -10.83 -32.32 33.39
N TYR A 53 -10.07 -32.25 32.29
CA TYR A 53 -10.46 -32.86 31.04
C TYR A 53 -9.31 -33.76 30.55
N LYS A 54 -9.59 -34.91 29.98
CA LYS A 54 -8.63 -35.85 29.38
C LYS A 54 -8.77 -35.77 27.87
N ALA A 55 -7.70 -36.06 27.16
CA ALA A 55 -7.78 -36.36 25.75
C ALA A 55 -8.79 -37.50 25.58
N ASN A 56 -9.77 -37.29 24.72
CA ASN A 56 -10.79 -38.28 24.43
C ASN A 56 -10.14 -39.49 23.75
N THR A 57 -10.28 -40.66 24.35
CA THR A 57 -9.69 -41.91 23.82
C THR A 57 -10.62 -42.64 22.85
N ASP A 58 -11.75 -42.07 22.48
CA ASP A 58 -12.75 -42.71 21.61
C ASP A 58 -12.61 -42.37 20.12
N GLY A 59 -11.63 -41.54 19.75
CA GLY A 59 -11.24 -41.32 18.36
C GLY A 59 -12.07 -40.28 17.60
N ASP A 60 -12.92 -39.50 18.28
CA ASP A 60 -13.74 -38.45 17.66
C ASP A 60 -13.08 -37.06 17.60
N GLY A 61 -11.83 -36.93 18.06
CA GLY A 61 -11.06 -35.68 18.05
C GLY A 61 -11.45 -34.69 19.13
N GLY A 62 -12.17 -35.09 20.17
CA GLY A 62 -12.53 -34.30 21.32
C GLY A 62 -11.38 -34.16 22.34
N TYR A 63 -11.48 -33.14 23.22
CA TYR A 63 -10.49 -32.88 24.26
C TYR A 63 -11.13 -33.02 25.64
N ASP A 64 -10.49 -33.77 26.49
CA ASP A 64 -10.84 -33.83 27.90
C ASP A 64 -9.82 -33.07 28.74
N LEU A 65 -10.22 -32.24 29.68
CA LEU A 65 -9.34 -31.41 30.51
C LEU A 65 -8.75 -32.27 31.68
N VAL A 66 -7.44 -32.36 31.75
CA VAL A 66 -6.77 -33.03 32.88
C VAL A 66 -5.76 -32.07 33.51
N GLY A 67 -6.00 -31.69 34.76
CA GLY A 67 -5.03 -30.91 35.51
C GLY A 67 -4.66 -29.57 34.92
N GLY A 68 -5.57 -28.96 34.18
CA GLY A 68 -5.34 -27.63 33.60
C GLY A 68 -4.47 -27.55 32.34
N GLU A 69 -4.07 -28.66 31.76
CA GLU A 69 -3.40 -28.73 30.46
C GLU A 69 -4.37 -29.29 29.42
N TYR A 70 -4.46 -28.59 28.23
CA TYR A 70 -5.05 -29.22 27.06
C TYR A 70 -4.00 -30.12 26.44
N VAL A 71 -4.28 -31.40 26.42
CA VAL A 71 -3.45 -32.38 25.70
C VAL A 71 -3.93 -32.45 24.27
N VAL A 72 -3.05 -32.11 23.34
CA VAL A 72 -3.28 -32.25 21.91
C VAL A 72 -3.31 -33.73 21.56
N ASN A 73 -4.28 -34.13 20.75
CA ASN A 73 -4.40 -35.49 20.25
C ASN A 73 -3.11 -35.94 19.54
N ALA A 74 -2.68 -37.16 19.74
CA ALA A 74 -1.42 -37.71 19.21
C ALA A 74 -1.33 -37.74 17.67
N ASP A 75 -2.43 -37.53 16.98
CA ASP A 75 -2.53 -37.65 15.52
C ASP A 75 -2.28 -36.32 14.76
N GLY A 76 -2.08 -35.20 15.46
CA GLY A 76 -1.56 -33.95 14.86
C GLY A 76 -2.49 -33.22 13.88
N GLU A 77 -3.65 -33.73 13.56
CA GLU A 77 -4.60 -33.07 12.68
C GLU A 77 -5.47 -32.06 13.43
N GLY A 78 -5.20 -30.77 13.21
CA GLY A 78 -5.99 -29.65 13.75
C GLY A 78 -5.53 -29.10 15.08
N ALA A 79 -4.34 -29.46 15.54
CA ALA A 79 -3.76 -29.02 16.79
C ALA A 79 -3.31 -27.55 16.72
N PHE A 80 -4.08 -26.66 17.31
CA PHE A 80 -3.52 -25.45 17.85
C PHE A 80 -2.76 -25.84 19.13
N ASP A 81 -1.45 -25.67 19.17
CA ASP A 81 -0.63 -25.79 20.38
C ASP A 81 -1.08 -24.71 21.37
N ILE A 82 -2.13 -24.98 22.12
CA ILE A 82 -2.55 -24.13 23.22
C ILE A 82 -1.81 -24.64 24.47
N VAL A 83 -0.53 -24.33 24.55
CA VAL A 83 0.17 -24.38 25.84
C VAL A 83 -0.47 -23.30 26.71
N ARG A 84 -1.23 -23.70 27.68
CA ARG A 84 -1.94 -22.81 28.59
C ARG A 84 -1.22 -22.82 29.93
N THR A 85 -0.70 -21.65 30.30
CA THR A 85 -0.17 -21.43 31.65
C THR A 85 -1.34 -21.06 32.52
N LEU A 86 -1.51 -21.79 33.64
CA LEU A 86 -2.50 -21.47 34.66
C LEU A 86 -1.87 -20.59 35.75
N ASP A 87 -2.70 -19.85 36.49
CA ASP A 87 -2.26 -19.17 37.70
C ASP A 87 -1.90 -20.16 38.80
N ALA A 88 -1.39 -19.64 39.93
CA ALA A 88 -1.00 -20.46 41.08
C ALA A 88 -2.16 -21.29 41.68
N ASN A 89 -3.41 -20.91 41.42
CA ASN A 89 -4.62 -21.60 41.85
C ASN A 89 -5.13 -22.63 40.84
N GLY A 90 -4.55 -22.65 39.62
CA GLY A 90 -4.97 -23.51 38.51
C GLY A 90 -6.30 -23.10 37.87
N GLU A 91 -6.74 -21.87 38.05
CA GLU A 91 -8.07 -21.42 37.62
C GLU A 91 -8.04 -20.50 36.39
N THR A 92 -7.04 -19.59 36.29
CA THR A 92 -6.92 -18.62 35.18
C THR A 92 -5.92 -19.09 34.15
N MET A 93 -6.16 -18.82 32.91
CA MET A 93 -5.30 -19.25 31.81
C MET A 93 -4.74 -18.07 31.02
N GLU A 94 -3.51 -18.22 30.52
CA GLU A 94 -2.98 -17.34 29.49
C GLU A 94 -3.80 -17.48 28.21
N ILE A 95 -4.26 -16.35 27.63
CA ILE A 95 -5.00 -16.34 26.39
C ILE A 95 -4.05 -15.92 25.27
N LYS A 96 -3.56 -16.87 24.47
CA LYS A 96 -2.57 -16.63 23.41
C LYS A 96 -3.17 -15.94 22.18
N ASP A 97 -4.30 -16.41 21.70
CA ASP A 97 -5.01 -15.83 20.54
C ASP A 97 -6.30 -15.18 21.02
N TRP A 98 -6.24 -13.89 21.22
CA TRP A 98 -7.41 -13.10 21.56
C TRP A 98 -7.67 -12.07 20.45
N ARG A 99 -8.95 -11.69 20.29
CA ARG A 99 -9.39 -10.76 19.27
C ARG A 99 -10.40 -9.79 19.85
N ARG A 100 -10.14 -8.50 19.68
CA ARG A 100 -11.04 -7.44 20.14
C ARG A 100 -11.10 -6.33 19.10
N ARG A 101 -12.28 -6.01 18.59
CA ARG A 101 -12.51 -4.79 17.81
C ARG A 101 -12.91 -3.67 18.74
N ILE A 102 -12.16 -2.59 18.72
CA ILE A 102 -12.42 -1.42 19.57
C ILE A 102 -13.42 -0.52 18.85
N VAL A 103 -14.70 -0.82 19.01
CA VAL A 103 -15.78 -0.09 18.33
C VAL A 103 -16.31 1.08 19.15
N GLU A 104 -16.02 1.10 20.44
CA GLU A 104 -16.61 2.04 21.39
C GLU A 104 -16.05 3.45 21.24
N ARG A 105 -14.78 3.59 20.89
CA ARG A 105 -14.05 4.85 21.05
C ARG A 105 -13.28 5.33 19.85
N LEU A 106 -12.61 4.47 19.12
CA LEU A 106 -11.60 4.86 18.16
C LEU A 106 -11.97 4.50 16.72
N GLY A 107 -12.15 5.54 15.88
CA GLY A 107 -12.12 5.38 14.44
C GLY A 107 -10.67 5.42 13.92
N ARG A 108 -10.39 4.69 12.84
CA ARG A 108 -9.15 4.86 12.08
C ARG A 108 -9.36 5.94 11.02
N PHE A 109 -8.36 6.79 10.85
CA PHE A 109 -8.37 7.85 9.85
C PHE A 109 -7.03 7.88 9.15
N ASP A 110 -7.06 8.07 7.84
CA ASP A 110 -5.90 8.47 7.04
C ASP A 110 -6.14 9.89 6.55
N ASP A 111 -5.42 10.84 7.12
CA ASP A 111 -5.40 12.22 6.65
C ASP A 111 -4.30 12.35 5.61
N ARG A 112 -4.62 12.82 4.42
CA ARG A 112 -3.67 12.99 3.32
C ARG A 112 -3.63 14.44 2.87
N ASP A 113 -2.41 14.91 2.59
CA ASP A 113 -2.13 16.19 1.96
C ASP A 113 -1.22 15.91 0.75
N VAL A 114 -1.70 16.27 -0.44
CA VAL A 114 -1.02 15.97 -1.71
C VAL A 114 -0.85 17.27 -2.48
N HIS A 115 0.38 17.59 -2.82
CA HIS A 115 0.76 18.74 -3.63
C HIS A 115 1.24 18.28 -4.99
N ASN A 116 0.64 18.82 -6.05
CA ASN A 116 1.06 18.57 -7.42
C ASN A 116 1.56 19.87 -8.04
N TYR A 117 2.72 19.81 -8.65
CA TYR A 117 3.34 20.88 -9.41
C TYR A 117 3.62 20.40 -10.81
N ARG A 118 3.34 21.21 -11.79
CA ARG A 118 3.70 20.95 -13.18
C ARG A 118 4.09 22.26 -13.87
N VAL A 119 5.20 22.21 -14.58
CA VAL A 119 5.64 23.28 -15.47
C VAL A 119 5.93 22.63 -16.81
N LEU A 120 5.40 23.24 -17.88
CA LEU A 120 5.70 22.87 -19.26
C LEU A 120 6.07 24.14 -20.01
N VAL A 121 7.15 24.05 -20.78
CA VAL A 121 7.57 25.10 -21.73
C VAL A 121 7.76 24.44 -23.08
N GLY A 122 7.24 25.04 -24.12
CA GLY A 122 7.35 24.49 -25.46
C GLY A 122 7.54 25.55 -26.56
N LEU A 123 8.13 25.07 -27.62
CA LEU A 123 8.25 25.78 -28.89
C LEU A 123 7.56 24.94 -29.96
N GLU A 124 6.83 25.57 -30.87
CA GLU A 124 6.23 24.91 -32.03
C GLU A 124 6.39 25.76 -33.28
N GLY A 125 6.41 25.13 -34.39
CA GLY A 125 6.52 25.85 -35.69
C GLY A 125 6.34 24.97 -36.91
N GLU A 126 6.40 25.61 -38.02
CA GLU A 126 6.34 25.01 -39.35
C GLU A 126 7.63 25.31 -40.12
N PHE A 127 8.04 24.42 -41.01
CA PHE A 127 9.18 24.61 -41.90
C PHE A 127 8.73 25.24 -43.21
N GLY A 128 8.60 26.56 -43.22
CA GLY A 128 8.15 27.31 -44.41
C GLY A 128 6.81 26.78 -44.92
N ASP A 129 6.70 26.59 -46.26
CA ASP A 129 5.51 26.08 -46.94
C ASP A 129 5.59 24.55 -47.16
N SER A 130 6.45 23.83 -46.46
CA SER A 130 6.67 22.39 -46.66
C SER A 130 5.55 21.50 -46.15
N GLY A 131 4.65 22.02 -45.32
CA GLY A 131 3.65 21.24 -44.58
C GLY A 131 4.21 20.45 -43.38
N TRP A 132 5.51 20.58 -43.12
CA TRP A 132 6.11 19.96 -41.94
C TRP A 132 5.99 20.83 -40.71
N ASN A 133 5.51 20.24 -39.63
CA ASN A 133 5.43 20.83 -38.28
C ASN A 133 6.49 20.24 -37.39
N TRP A 134 6.89 21.00 -36.38
CA TRP A 134 7.77 20.56 -35.35
C TRP A 134 7.38 21.15 -34.00
N ASP A 135 7.64 20.41 -32.93
CA ASP A 135 7.59 20.91 -31.56
C ASP A 135 8.78 20.40 -30.73
N LEU A 136 9.13 21.22 -29.74
CA LEU A 136 10.09 20.92 -28.72
C LEU A 136 9.46 21.29 -27.38
N THR A 137 9.40 20.33 -26.45
CA THR A 137 8.83 20.57 -25.12
C THR A 137 9.78 20.15 -24.02
N TYR A 138 9.75 20.90 -22.94
CA TYR A 138 10.30 20.51 -21.63
C TYR A 138 9.19 20.51 -20.60
N HIS A 139 9.07 19.43 -19.86
CA HIS A 139 8.07 19.24 -18.82
C HIS A 139 8.74 18.80 -17.53
N TYR A 140 8.42 19.49 -16.42
CA TYR A 140 8.75 19.06 -15.06
C TYR A 140 7.47 18.85 -14.27
N GLY A 141 7.33 17.69 -13.65
CA GLY A 141 6.23 17.33 -12.78
C GLY A 141 6.73 16.85 -11.41
N LYS A 142 6.04 17.24 -10.35
CA LYS A 142 6.30 16.81 -8.98
C LYS A 142 4.99 16.53 -8.25
N ASN A 143 4.92 15.36 -7.64
CA ASN A 143 3.88 15.00 -6.69
C ASN A 143 4.54 14.76 -5.33
N ASP A 144 4.16 15.56 -4.33
CA ASP A 144 4.63 15.48 -2.95
C ASP A 144 3.44 15.18 -2.05
N SER A 145 3.51 14.13 -1.27
CA SER A 145 2.40 13.67 -0.46
C SER A 145 2.82 13.32 0.96
N ALA A 146 1.99 13.68 1.92
CA ALA A 146 2.09 13.23 3.29
C ALA A 146 0.77 12.60 3.74
N ALA A 147 0.84 11.48 4.41
CA ALA A 147 -0.29 10.83 5.02
C ALA A 147 -0.04 10.63 6.52
N ILE A 148 -1.02 10.95 7.36
CA ILE A 148 -0.99 10.68 8.79
C ILE A 148 -2.04 9.61 9.10
N ALA A 149 -1.56 8.43 9.46
CA ALA A 149 -2.38 7.32 9.93
C ALA A 149 -2.70 7.52 11.42
N LYS A 150 -3.98 7.60 11.78
CA LYS A 150 -4.48 7.82 13.13
C LYS A 150 -5.39 6.68 13.58
N GLY A 151 -5.38 6.38 14.88
CA GLY A 151 -6.24 5.34 15.44
C GLY A 151 -5.71 3.92 15.23
N TYR A 152 -4.42 3.79 15.07
CA TYR A 152 -3.70 2.52 15.01
C TYR A 152 -3.05 2.23 16.38
N PHE A 153 -2.78 0.96 16.67
CA PHE A 153 -2.22 0.55 17.95
C PHE A 153 -0.77 0.11 17.81
N ASN A 154 0.04 0.51 18.77
CA ASN A 154 1.40 0.04 18.93
C ASN A 154 1.38 -1.31 19.66
N LEU A 155 1.77 -2.36 18.97
CA LEU A 155 1.72 -3.73 19.47
C LEU A 155 2.63 -3.98 20.67
N ALA A 156 3.75 -3.27 20.78
CA ALA A 156 4.62 -3.37 21.96
C ALA A 156 3.94 -2.78 23.20
N LYS A 157 3.23 -1.66 23.06
CA LYS A 157 2.45 -1.07 24.15
C LYS A 157 1.23 -1.93 24.50
N VAL A 158 0.56 -2.51 23.51
CA VAL A 158 -0.53 -3.46 23.73
C VAL A 158 -0.04 -4.67 24.52
N ALA A 159 1.14 -5.21 24.20
CA ALA A 159 1.73 -6.33 24.95
C ALA A 159 1.98 -5.97 26.43
N GLN A 160 2.40 -4.73 26.71
CA GLN A 160 2.54 -4.25 28.10
C GLN A 160 1.20 -4.18 28.83
N GLN A 161 0.15 -3.71 28.14
CA GLN A 161 -1.19 -3.56 28.73
C GLN A 161 -1.89 -4.89 29.05
N VAL A 162 -1.62 -5.94 28.27
CA VAL A 162 -2.20 -7.27 28.47
C VAL A 162 -1.30 -8.19 29.29
N GLY A 163 -0.10 -7.72 29.63
CA GLY A 163 0.86 -8.40 30.50
C GLY A 163 0.38 -8.49 31.98
N PRO A 164 1.26 -8.92 32.91
CA PRO A 164 0.97 -8.94 34.32
C PRO A 164 0.55 -7.57 34.84
N THR A 165 -0.22 -7.56 35.94
CA THR A 165 -0.63 -6.34 36.65
C THR A 165 -0.46 -6.46 38.15
N TYR A 166 -0.24 -5.33 38.82
CA TYR A 166 -0.22 -5.21 40.26
C TYR A 166 -1.02 -3.99 40.72
N THR A 167 -1.39 -3.97 41.99
CA THR A 167 -2.04 -2.82 42.62
C THR A 167 -1.00 -2.05 43.42
N ASP A 168 -0.83 -0.75 43.14
CA ASP A 168 0.11 0.10 43.88
C ASP A 168 -0.41 0.46 45.29
N ASP A 169 0.43 1.14 46.09
CA ASP A 169 0.11 1.52 47.47
C ASP A 169 -1.10 2.48 47.54
N ALA A 170 -1.47 3.14 46.47
CA ALA A 170 -2.65 3.98 46.37
C ALA A 170 -3.91 3.23 45.91
N GLY A 171 -3.84 1.93 45.70
CA GLY A 171 -4.95 1.11 45.23
C GLY A 171 -5.17 1.17 43.73
N VAL A 172 -4.22 1.71 42.95
CA VAL A 172 -4.35 1.86 41.51
C VAL A 172 -3.75 0.64 40.78
N LEU A 173 -4.50 0.10 39.84
CA LEU A 173 -4.04 -1.02 39.01
C LEU A 173 -2.99 -0.53 37.98
N ARG A 174 -1.84 -1.20 37.93
CA ARG A 174 -0.67 -0.88 37.15
C ARG A 174 -0.24 -2.06 36.26
N CYS A 175 0.41 -1.76 35.10
CA CYS A 175 1.05 -2.77 34.30
C CYS A 175 2.39 -3.20 34.93
N GLY A 176 2.68 -4.49 34.87
CA GLY A 176 3.92 -5.06 35.38
C GLY A 176 3.69 -6.04 36.53
N VAL A 177 4.77 -6.69 36.95
CA VAL A 177 4.72 -7.68 38.06
C VAL A 177 4.72 -7.01 39.45
N ASP A 178 5.35 -5.83 39.55
CA ASP A 178 5.46 -5.03 40.75
C ASP A 178 5.90 -3.58 40.45
N LYS A 179 6.18 -2.79 41.48
CA LYS A 179 6.61 -1.38 41.37
C LYS A 179 7.98 -1.19 40.73
N ASP A 180 8.81 -2.23 40.68
CA ASP A 180 10.18 -2.18 40.13
C ASP A 180 10.20 -2.51 38.61
N THR A 181 9.02 -2.61 37.99
CA THR A 181 8.86 -2.86 36.58
C THR A 181 9.47 -1.74 35.72
N THR A 182 10.00 -2.08 34.56
CA THR A 182 10.48 -1.12 33.54
C THR A 182 9.37 -0.55 32.67
N ILE A 183 8.12 -1.00 32.85
CA ILE A 183 6.96 -0.51 32.09
C ILE A 183 6.64 0.91 32.57
N PRO A 184 6.42 1.87 31.66
CA PRO A 184 6.10 3.23 32.04
C PRO A 184 4.86 3.34 32.95
N SER A 185 4.91 4.21 33.95
CA SER A 185 3.79 4.46 34.88
C SER A 185 2.51 4.98 34.18
N SER A 186 2.64 5.47 32.95
CA SER A 186 1.51 5.86 32.11
C SER A 186 0.77 4.66 31.49
N CYS A 187 1.31 3.45 31.63
CA CYS A 187 0.61 2.26 31.15
C CYS A 187 -0.66 2.00 31.96
N VAL A 188 -1.77 1.84 31.22
CA VAL A 188 -3.07 1.48 31.79
C VAL A 188 -3.42 0.09 31.29
N PRO A 189 -3.61 -0.91 32.20
CA PRO A 189 -3.95 -2.27 31.79
C PRO A 189 -5.21 -2.30 30.90
N LEU A 190 -5.18 -3.08 29.81
CA LEU A 190 -6.27 -3.14 28.83
C LEU A 190 -7.32 -4.17 29.24
N ASN A 191 -8.56 -3.74 29.40
CA ASN A 191 -9.69 -4.66 29.62
C ASN A 191 -10.37 -5.00 28.29
N ILE A 192 -10.18 -6.21 27.78
CA ILE A 192 -10.83 -6.67 26.54
C ILE A 192 -12.18 -7.36 26.78
N PHE A 193 -12.58 -7.55 28.02
CA PHE A 193 -13.77 -8.32 28.38
C PHE A 193 -15.00 -7.41 28.56
N GLY A 194 -16.07 -7.76 27.85
CA GLY A 194 -17.35 -7.05 27.94
C GLY A 194 -17.50 -5.85 27.01
N VAL A 195 -18.72 -5.33 26.97
CA VAL A 195 -19.07 -4.14 26.18
C VAL A 195 -18.67 -2.88 26.96
N ASN A 196 -18.15 -1.87 26.25
CA ASN A 196 -17.67 -0.60 26.85
C ASN A 196 -16.58 -0.76 27.92
N SER A 197 -15.85 -1.87 27.92
CA SER A 197 -14.78 -2.13 28.89
C SER A 197 -13.50 -1.36 28.60
N VAL A 198 -13.28 -0.94 27.37
CA VAL A 198 -12.07 -0.20 26.97
C VAL A 198 -12.29 1.29 27.20
N THR A 199 -11.41 1.90 28.02
CA THR A 199 -11.49 3.32 28.35
C THR A 199 -10.61 4.18 27.43
N ASP A 200 -10.81 5.51 27.46
CA ASP A 200 -10.02 6.43 26.68
C ASP A 200 -8.53 6.42 27.09
N GLU A 201 -8.25 6.22 28.40
CA GLU A 201 -6.89 6.15 28.92
C GLU A 201 -6.16 4.87 28.42
N MET A 202 -6.88 3.73 28.36
CA MET A 202 -6.33 2.49 27.80
C MET A 202 -5.94 2.68 26.33
N ILE A 203 -6.80 3.34 25.55
CA ILE A 203 -6.55 3.64 24.14
C ILE A 203 -5.40 4.65 24.00
N ALA A 204 -5.41 5.72 24.76
CA ALA A 204 -4.41 6.78 24.69
C ALA A 204 -2.99 6.27 24.93
N TYR A 205 -2.82 5.26 25.76
CA TYR A 205 -1.51 4.66 25.99
C TYR A 205 -0.96 3.93 24.77
N SER A 206 -1.76 3.12 24.12
CA SER A 206 -1.31 2.24 23.04
C SER A 206 -1.61 2.73 21.63
N SER A 207 -2.41 3.80 21.48
CA SER A 207 -2.67 4.39 20.17
C SER A 207 -1.54 5.33 19.76
N ASP A 208 -0.90 5.04 18.64
CA ASP A 208 0.10 5.91 18.03
C ASP A 208 -0.34 6.36 16.63
N ASN A 209 0.11 7.54 16.25
CA ASN A 209 0.00 8.01 14.88
C ASN A 209 1.29 7.66 14.13
N ALA A 210 1.18 7.44 12.84
CA ALA A 210 2.35 7.24 11.99
C ALA A 210 2.24 8.11 10.73
N THR A 211 3.39 8.56 10.23
CA THR A 211 3.47 9.37 9.02
C THR A 211 4.07 8.58 7.88
N VAL A 212 3.47 8.70 6.70
CA VAL A 212 4.00 8.15 5.45
C VAL A 212 4.19 9.31 4.47
N GLY A 213 5.40 9.49 3.99
CA GLY A 213 5.75 10.44 2.93
C GLY A 213 5.83 9.75 1.58
N GLY A 214 5.49 10.47 0.52
CA GLY A 214 5.66 10.00 -0.85
C GLY A 214 6.07 11.15 -1.75
N LEU A 215 7.08 10.92 -2.58
CA LEU A 215 7.57 11.87 -3.57
C LEU A 215 7.68 11.16 -4.92
N ASN A 216 7.16 11.81 -5.97
CA ASN A 216 7.41 11.41 -7.34
C ASN A 216 7.78 12.65 -8.14
N GLU A 217 8.86 12.56 -8.90
CA GLU A 217 9.34 13.61 -9.80
C GLU A 217 9.54 13.04 -11.19
N GLN A 218 9.24 13.84 -12.18
CA GLN A 218 9.39 13.51 -13.60
C GLN A 218 9.92 14.70 -14.36
N GLU A 219 10.96 14.48 -15.16
CA GLU A 219 11.46 15.41 -16.15
C GLU A 219 11.34 14.78 -17.53
N VAL A 220 10.80 15.52 -18.49
CA VAL A 220 10.63 15.05 -19.86
C VAL A 220 11.07 16.14 -20.82
N THR A 221 11.92 15.76 -21.78
CA THR A 221 12.23 16.57 -22.95
C THR A 221 11.79 15.79 -24.16
N SER A 222 10.99 16.40 -25.05
CA SER A 222 10.58 15.76 -26.29
C SER A 222 10.74 16.68 -27.49
N VAL A 223 11.03 16.09 -28.61
CA VAL A 223 11.04 16.75 -29.91
C VAL A 223 10.29 15.89 -30.93
N ASN A 224 9.40 16.51 -31.67
CA ASN A 224 8.54 15.83 -32.62
C ASN A 224 8.57 16.57 -33.96
N PHE A 225 8.45 15.81 -35.05
CA PHE A 225 8.31 16.29 -36.40
C PHE A 225 7.20 15.51 -37.07
N ASN A 226 6.33 16.18 -37.80
CA ASN A 226 5.30 15.53 -38.60
C ASN A 226 5.03 16.31 -39.88
N GLY A 227 4.73 15.60 -40.97
CA GLY A 227 4.44 16.22 -42.24
C GLY A 227 4.27 15.22 -43.39
N PRO A 228 3.97 15.74 -44.59
CA PRO A 228 3.85 14.93 -45.79
C PRO A 228 5.23 14.50 -46.30
N ILE A 229 5.36 13.23 -46.73
CA ILE A 229 6.59 12.68 -47.31
C ILE A 229 6.47 12.30 -48.77
N ALA A 230 5.25 12.05 -49.26
CA ALA A 230 4.99 11.73 -50.63
C ALA A 230 3.53 12.05 -51.01
N GLU A 231 3.32 12.39 -52.27
CA GLU A 231 2.00 12.51 -52.91
C GLU A 231 1.91 11.53 -54.06
N TYR A 232 0.78 10.88 -54.24
CA TYR A 232 0.50 9.99 -55.35
C TYR A 232 -1.03 9.90 -55.59
N ASP A 233 -1.46 9.12 -56.56
CA ASP A 233 -2.87 9.04 -56.97
C ASP A 233 -3.81 8.56 -55.82
N GLY A 234 -3.26 7.93 -54.80
CA GLY A 234 -3.99 7.46 -53.60
C GLY A 234 -4.15 8.52 -52.53
N GLY A 235 -3.41 9.62 -52.59
CA GLY A 235 -3.42 10.68 -51.60
C GLY A 235 -2.01 11.03 -51.08
N THR A 236 -1.95 11.78 -49.99
CA THR A 236 -0.71 12.22 -49.33
C THR A 236 -0.31 11.26 -48.25
N VAL A 237 0.91 10.74 -48.31
CA VAL A 237 1.52 9.93 -47.23
C VAL A 237 2.06 10.88 -46.17
N TYR A 238 1.66 10.67 -44.90
CA TYR A 238 2.15 11.41 -43.74
C TYR A 238 3.07 10.58 -42.91
N MET A 239 4.03 11.25 -42.30
CA MET A 239 4.98 10.64 -41.33
C MET A 239 5.08 11.50 -40.08
N ALA A 240 5.17 10.86 -38.94
CA ALA A 240 5.57 11.46 -37.70
C ALA A 240 6.81 10.73 -37.13
N VAL A 241 7.77 11.48 -36.60
CA VAL A 241 8.94 10.96 -35.87
C VAL A 241 9.18 11.80 -34.65
N GLY A 242 9.65 11.16 -33.59
CA GLY A 242 9.96 11.88 -32.37
C GLY A 242 11.02 11.19 -31.53
N TYR A 243 11.55 11.99 -30.65
CA TYR A 243 12.47 11.57 -29.58
C TYR A 243 11.99 12.11 -28.26
N GLU A 244 12.07 11.29 -27.22
CA GLU A 244 11.79 11.65 -25.84
C GLU A 244 12.90 11.18 -24.93
N SER A 245 13.34 12.07 -24.04
CA SER A 245 14.20 11.72 -22.91
C SER A 245 13.46 12.02 -21.62
N ARG A 246 13.35 11.02 -20.73
CA ARG A 246 12.59 11.10 -19.49
C ARG A 246 13.42 10.61 -18.32
N THR A 247 13.33 11.31 -17.20
CA THR A 247 13.85 10.85 -15.90
C THR A 247 12.69 10.77 -14.92
N GLU A 248 12.62 9.65 -14.21
CA GLU A 248 11.63 9.38 -13.17
C GLU A 248 12.32 9.16 -11.84
N TYR A 249 11.86 9.83 -10.80
CA TYR A 249 12.27 9.58 -9.42
C TYR A 249 11.05 9.27 -8.57
N GLY A 250 11.18 8.27 -7.70
CA GLY A 250 10.15 7.90 -6.73
C GLY A 250 10.74 7.62 -5.36
N GLU A 251 10.07 8.10 -4.32
CA GLU A 251 10.44 7.85 -2.93
C GLU A 251 9.20 7.60 -2.09
N THR A 252 9.31 6.63 -1.17
CA THR A 252 8.33 6.41 -0.11
C THR A 252 9.07 6.32 1.22
N LEU A 253 8.69 7.17 2.17
CA LEU A 253 9.23 7.20 3.52
C LEU A 253 8.18 6.70 4.51
N GLN A 254 8.53 5.67 5.27
CA GLN A 254 7.67 5.08 6.28
C GLN A 254 8.10 5.54 7.68
N ASP A 255 7.12 5.67 8.57
CA ASP A 255 7.38 5.86 10.00
C ASP A 255 8.16 4.68 10.60
N SER A 256 8.99 4.95 11.60
CA SER A 256 9.77 3.93 12.28
C SER A 256 8.93 2.81 12.89
N LEU A 257 7.74 3.11 13.37
CA LEU A 257 6.80 2.11 13.90
C LEU A 257 6.30 1.15 12.82
N ILE A 258 6.13 1.66 11.58
CA ILE A 258 5.74 0.85 10.42
C ILE A 258 6.89 -0.06 10.00
N ILE A 259 8.11 0.50 9.88
CA ILE A 259 9.32 -0.25 9.50
C ILE A 259 9.60 -1.38 10.48
N GLN A 260 9.43 -1.13 11.79
CA GLN A 260 9.62 -2.13 12.84
C GLN A 260 8.46 -3.14 12.96
N GLY A 261 7.38 -2.96 12.19
CA GLY A 261 6.18 -3.79 12.27
C GLY A 261 5.49 -3.71 13.63
N LEU A 262 5.60 -2.57 14.30
CA LEU A 262 4.98 -2.34 15.62
C LEU A 262 3.59 -1.72 15.52
N LEU A 263 3.21 -1.18 14.37
CA LEU A 263 1.89 -0.58 14.17
C LEU A 263 0.92 -1.60 13.58
N THR A 264 -0.28 -1.67 14.13
CA THR A 264 -1.33 -2.55 13.61
C THR A 264 -1.67 -2.19 12.17
N ASP A 265 -1.91 -3.21 11.32
CA ASP A 265 -2.41 -3.05 9.94
C ASP A 265 -1.54 -2.15 9.03
N ARG A 266 -0.27 -1.95 9.41
CA ARG A 266 0.71 -1.17 8.67
C ARG A 266 2.05 -1.88 8.66
N SER A 267 2.55 -2.17 7.48
CA SER A 267 3.89 -2.70 7.25
C SER A 267 4.44 -2.11 5.96
N GLY A 268 5.73 -1.87 5.90
CA GLY A 268 6.41 -1.33 4.73
C GLY A 268 7.82 -0.93 5.05
N LEU A 269 8.61 -0.78 4.00
CA LEU A 269 9.98 -0.27 4.07
C LEU A 269 10.06 1.04 3.31
N ASN A 270 11.09 1.82 3.59
CA ASN A 270 11.43 2.94 2.73
C ASN A 270 11.88 2.41 1.37
N THR A 271 11.44 3.08 0.33
CA THR A 271 11.89 2.83 -1.04
C THR A 271 12.26 4.15 -1.68
N SER A 272 13.34 4.17 -2.45
CA SER A 272 13.69 5.32 -3.28
C SER A 272 14.50 4.85 -4.47
N GLY A 273 14.29 5.47 -5.61
CA GLY A 273 15.04 5.15 -6.80
C GLY A 273 14.69 6.06 -7.97
N ALA A 274 15.57 6.03 -8.97
CA ALA A 274 15.39 6.77 -10.21
C ALA A 274 15.77 5.89 -11.40
N TYR A 275 15.14 6.13 -12.53
CA TYR A 275 15.56 5.59 -13.81
C TYR A 275 15.41 6.65 -14.90
N SER A 276 16.18 6.50 -15.95
CA SER A 276 16.03 7.28 -17.18
C SER A 276 15.53 6.40 -18.33
N LEU A 277 14.92 7.04 -19.27
CA LEU A 277 14.33 6.45 -20.46
C LEU A 277 14.64 7.34 -21.66
N GLU A 278 15.14 6.74 -22.73
CA GLU A 278 15.26 7.38 -24.02
C GLU A 278 14.40 6.63 -25.05
N GLU A 279 13.56 7.36 -25.76
CA GLU A 279 12.65 6.78 -26.72
C GLU A 279 12.79 7.44 -28.08
N VAL A 280 12.74 6.63 -29.12
CA VAL A 280 12.54 7.09 -30.49
C VAL A 280 11.31 6.41 -31.06
N TYR A 281 10.54 7.13 -31.82
CA TYR A 281 9.39 6.56 -32.52
C TYR A 281 9.24 7.09 -33.92
N ALA A 282 8.60 6.28 -34.77
CA ALA A 282 8.18 6.66 -36.10
C ALA A 282 6.79 6.08 -36.37
N GLU A 283 5.99 6.87 -37.06
CA GLU A 283 4.65 6.51 -37.52
C GLU A 283 4.49 6.95 -38.95
N ILE A 284 3.82 6.15 -39.79
CA ILE A 284 3.50 6.46 -41.15
C ILE A 284 2.04 6.10 -41.44
N ILE A 285 1.34 7.02 -42.09
CA ILE A 285 -0.03 6.84 -42.57
C ILE A 285 -0.01 6.88 -44.10
N VAL A 286 -0.49 5.80 -44.71
CA VAL A 286 -0.50 5.61 -46.14
C VAL A 286 -1.95 5.48 -46.59
N PRO A 287 -2.53 6.49 -47.26
CA PRO A 287 -3.84 6.35 -47.88
C PRO A 287 -3.75 5.37 -49.06
N ILE A 288 -4.72 4.44 -49.15
CA ILE A 288 -4.86 3.50 -50.26
C ILE A 288 -6.10 3.92 -51.05
N TYR A 289 -5.91 4.75 -52.04
CA TYR A 289 -7.02 5.44 -52.71
C TYR A 289 -7.90 6.24 -51.73
N GLU A 290 -8.98 6.81 -52.20
CA GLU A 290 -9.90 7.63 -51.41
C GLU A 290 -10.67 6.84 -50.30
N ARG A 291 -10.51 5.51 -50.24
CA ARG A 291 -11.39 4.62 -49.45
C ARG A 291 -10.68 3.71 -48.43
N ALA A 292 -9.40 3.81 -48.33
CA ALA A 292 -8.67 3.02 -47.31
C ALA A 292 -7.39 3.73 -46.90
N GLU A 293 -6.98 3.48 -45.66
CA GLU A 293 -5.67 3.90 -45.18
C GLU A 293 -5.01 2.80 -44.34
N LEU A 294 -3.70 2.76 -44.40
CA LEU A 294 -2.86 1.89 -43.57
C LEU A 294 -2.01 2.75 -42.66
N GLN A 295 -1.86 2.27 -41.40
CA GLN A 295 -1.04 2.91 -40.40
C GLN A 295 0.03 1.92 -39.92
N PHE A 296 1.27 2.39 -39.81
CA PHE A 296 2.39 1.65 -39.21
C PHE A 296 3.05 2.53 -38.19
N ALA A 297 3.28 2.00 -36.99
CA ALA A 297 4.00 2.70 -35.96
C ALA A 297 5.04 1.76 -35.33
N THR A 298 6.16 2.32 -34.92
CA THR A 298 7.18 1.60 -34.12
C THR A 298 7.77 2.56 -33.10
N ARG A 299 8.07 2.01 -31.93
CA ARG A 299 8.71 2.74 -30.82
C ARG A 299 9.79 1.87 -30.22
N SER A 300 10.98 2.43 -30.03
CA SER A 300 12.09 1.81 -29.32
C SER A 300 12.37 2.62 -28.06
N SER A 301 12.30 1.98 -26.92
CA SER A 301 12.44 2.56 -25.58
C SER A 301 13.63 1.92 -24.88
N ASP A 302 14.63 2.70 -24.50
CA ASP A 302 15.84 2.27 -23.79
C ASP A 302 15.81 2.75 -22.34
N TYR A 303 15.65 1.82 -21.41
CA TYR A 303 15.55 2.07 -19.99
C TYR A 303 16.89 1.81 -19.30
N SER A 304 17.35 2.74 -18.50
CA SER A 304 18.60 2.59 -17.73
C SER A 304 18.57 1.41 -16.73
N SER A 305 17.39 0.92 -16.37
CA SER A 305 17.22 -0.11 -15.34
C SER A 305 17.03 -1.53 -15.88
N PHE A 306 16.53 -1.70 -17.11
CA PHE A 306 16.25 -3.04 -17.66
C PHE A 306 16.46 -3.18 -19.18
N GLY A 307 17.04 -2.14 -19.82
CA GLY A 307 17.47 -2.18 -21.23
C GLY A 307 16.36 -1.82 -22.22
N THR A 308 16.60 -2.18 -23.48
CA THR A 308 15.80 -1.71 -24.61
C THR A 308 14.64 -2.64 -24.92
N ASN A 309 13.48 -2.06 -25.23
CA ASN A 309 12.30 -2.74 -25.74
C ASN A 309 11.77 -2.02 -26.98
N THR A 310 11.38 -2.77 -28.01
CA THR A 310 10.79 -2.23 -29.23
C THR A 310 9.39 -2.81 -29.40
N THR A 311 8.44 -1.96 -29.72
CA THR A 311 7.05 -2.32 -30.01
C THR A 311 6.64 -1.79 -31.37
N SER A 312 5.72 -2.48 -32.03
CA SER A 312 5.21 -2.11 -33.34
C SER A 312 3.70 -2.26 -33.40
N GLU A 313 3.08 -1.42 -34.22
CA GLU A 313 1.65 -1.44 -34.47
C GLU A 313 1.40 -1.39 -35.99
N PHE A 314 0.40 -2.15 -36.43
CA PHE A 314 -0.18 -2.08 -37.75
C PHE A 314 -1.68 -1.83 -37.62
N GLY A 315 -2.18 -0.82 -38.32
CA GLY A 315 -3.60 -0.48 -38.37
C GLY A 315 -4.10 -0.36 -39.81
N PHE A 316 -5.39 -0.53 -40.02
CA PHE A 316 -6.06 -0.23 -41.27
C PHE A 316 -7.45 0.33 -41.01
N GLU A 317 -7.88 1.18 -41.93
CA GLU A 317 -9.25 1.70 -42.03
C GLU A 317 -9.74 1.63 -43.46
N VAL A 318 -10.98 1.13 -43.68
CA VAL A 318 -11.61 1.01 -45.00
C VAL A 318 -12.99 1.65 -44.95
N PHE A 319 -13.18 2.68 -45.76
CA PHE A 319 -14.45 3.36 -45.96
C PHE A 319 -15.26 2.61 -47.00
N ALA A 320 -15.89 1.50 -46.63
CA ALA A 320 -16.58 0.62 -47.59
C ALA A 320 -17.79 1.29 -48.26
N THR A 321 -18.47 2.17 -47.52
CA THR A 321 -19.52 3.07 -48.03
C THR A 321 -19.46 4.40 -47.28
N ASP A 322 -20.24 5.40 -47.68
CA ASP A 322 -20.32 6.70 -47.01
C ASP A 322 -20.88 6.59 -45.57
N THR A 323 -21.46 5.44 -45.24
CA THR A 323 -22.08 5.17 -43.91
C THR A 323 -21.48 3.96 -43.17
N PHE A 324 -20.56 3.23 -43.82
CA PHE A 324 -19.97 2.04 -43.21
C PHE A 324 -18.44 2.06 -43.32
N THR A 325 -17.76 2.09 -42.17
CA THR A 325 -16.30 2.04 -42.04
C THR A 325 -15.90 0.77 -41.28
N LEU A 326 -14.93 0.04 -41.79
CA LEU A 326 -14.27 -1.09 -41.14
C LEU A 326 -12.86 -0.67 -40.73
N ARG A 327 -12.50 -0.90 -39.48
CA ARG A 327 -11.16 -0.66 -38.95
C ARG A 327 -10.66 -1.83 -38.13
N GLY A 328 -9.36 -2.03 -38.10
CA GLY A 328 -8.70 -3.03 -37.31
C GLY A 328 -7.26 -2.64 -37.03
N SER A 329 -6.70 -3.13 -35.91
CA SER A 329 -5.30 -2.95 -35.57
C SER A 329 -4.73 -4.20 -34.91
N TYR A 330 -3.43 -4.38 -35.04
CA TYR A 330 -2.60 -5.30 -34.29
C TYR A 330 -1.45 -4.52 -33.69
N SER A 331 -1.27 -4.62 -32.39
CA SER A 331 -0.19 -3.93 -31.68
C SER A 331 0.50 -4.85 -30.67
N GLU A 332 1.78 -4.64 -30.50
CA GLU A 332 2.58 -5.21 -29.41
C GLU A 332 2.62 -4.22 -28.26
N ALA A 333 2.48 -4.71 -27.03
CA ALA A 333 2.54 -3.88 -25.84
C ALA A 333 3.45 -4.52 -24.79
N TYR A 334 4.16 -3.67 -24.06
CA TYR A 334 4.86 -4.08 -22.86
C TYR A 334 4.58 -3.13 -21.72
N ARG A 335 4.84 -3.59 -20.50
CA ARG A 335 4.70 -2.76 -19.29
C ARG A 335 6.05 -2.68 -18.58
N ALA A 336 6.58 -1.47 -18.50
CA ALA A 336 7.75 -1.20 -17.68
C ALA A 336 7.44 -1.39 -16.18
N PRO A 337 8.37 -1.90 -15.38
CA PRO A 337 8.25 -1.89 -13.92
C PRO A 337 8.15 -0.47 -13.39
N SER A 338 7.34 -0.27 -12.36
CA SER A 338 7.28 1.01 -11.65
C SER A 338 8.47 1.15 -10.69
N THR A 339 8.80 2.39 -10.27
CA THR A 339 9.89 2.65 -9.29
C THR A 339 9.80 1.75 -8.05
N PRO A 340 8.64 1.56 -7.38
CA PRO A 340 8.53 0.63 -6.25
C PRO A 340 8.70 -0.85 -6.60
N ALA A 341 8.69 -1.21 -7.87
CA ALA A 341 8.93 -2.57 -8.31
C ALA A 341 10.39 -2.82 -8.70
N LEU A 342 11.16 -1.74 -8.90
CA LEU A 342 12.59 -1.78 -9.23
C LEU A 342 13.47 -1.68 -7.97
N TYR A 343 13.01 -1.02 -6.94
CA TYR A 343 13.70 -0.72 -5.69
C TYR A 343 12.85 -1.12 -4.49
#